data_a6a2dd563e96a7b51e0ff98b1a39c992
#
_entry.id   a6a2dd563e96a7b51e0ff98b1a39c992
#
_cell.length_a   1.000
_cell.length_b   1.000
_cell.length_c   1.000
_cell.angle_alpha   90.00
_cell.angle_beta   90.00
_cell.angle_gamma   90.00
#
_symmetry.space_group_name_H-M   'P 1'
#
loop_
_entity.id
_entity.type
_entity.pdbx_description
1 polymer ?
#
loop_
_entity_poly.entity_id
_entity_poly.type
_entity_poly.pdbx_seq_one_letter_code
_entity_poly.pdbx_strand_id
1 'polypeptide(L)'
;KGKLTFSWRGIGLGAIVGLLGAGGQLVLFKALTLGPSYIIYPFISMSPVVVITLASIFLKERANKWQMAGIVVALAAILLLSLETGNEGSPVTGWLWIVLAVLVLLAWGIQGFFMKFANESMDAESLFVYMALFAVVLAPVAYFMTPDAAEFFAREAVAGTFWSSFGIQILNSIGALT
;
A
#
# COMPACT_ATOMS: atom_id res chain seq x y z
N LYS A 1 28.95 -3.24 1.87
CA LYS A 1 28.08 -3.13 0.72
C LYS A 1 27.39 -4.48 0.56
N GLY A 2 26.07 -4.54 0.75
CA GLY A 2 25.28 -5.77 0.63
C GLY A 2 25.26 -6.71 1.84
N LYS A 3 25.54 -6.23 3.06
CA LYS A 3 25.32 -7.01 4.28
C LYS A 3 23.98 -6.61 4.87
N LEU A 4 23.05 -7.58 4.96
CA LEU A 4 21.80 -7.39 5.66
C LEU A 4 22.07 -6.94 7.10
N THR A 5 21.51 -5.80 7.47
CA THR A 5 21.60 -5.27 8.84
C THR A 5 20.64 -6.04 9.73
N PHE A 6 21.15 -6.88 10.60
CA PHE A 6 20.34 -7.67 11.53
C PHE A 6 20.25 -6.93 12.87
N SER A 7 19.12 -6.29 13.11
CA SER A 7 18.84 -5.66 14.39
C SER A 7 17.39 -5.89 14.80
N TRP A 8 17.14 -6.10 16.10
CA TRP A 8 15.77 -6.29 16.61
C TRP A 8 14.86 -5.09 16.30
N ARG A 9 15.41 -3.89 16.35
CA ARG A 9 14.68 -2.67 15.98
C ARG A 9 14.33 -2.68 14.49
N GLY A 10 15.26 -3.09 13.63
CA GLY A 10 15.05 -3.22 12.19
C GLY A 10 13.99 -4.25 11.85
N ILE A 11 14.03 -5.42 12.48
CA ILE A 11 13.00 -6.46 12.32
C ILE A 11 11.63 -5.93 12.72
N GLY A 12 11.53 -5.24 13.88
CA GLY A 12 10.27 -4.67 14.35
C GLY A 12 9.69 -3.60 13.40
N LEU A 13 10.54 -2.70 12.91
CA LEU A 13 10.12 -1.69 11.93
C LEU A 13 9.73 -2.33 10.60
N GLY A 14 10.52 -3.30 10.10
CA GLY A 14 10.20 -4.06 8.90
C GLY A 14 8.90 -4.85 9.02
N ALA A 15 8.60 -5.40 10.21
CA ALA A 15 7.33 -6.05 10.50
C ALA A 15 6.16 -5.08 10.39
N ILE A 16 6.24 -3.92 11.05
CA ILE A 16 5.18 -2.91 11.00
C ILE A 16 4.95 -2.45 9.56
N VAL A 17 6.01 -2.10 8.84
CA VAL A 17 5.93 -1.60 7.46
C VAL A 17 5.41 -2.69 6.53
N GLY A 18 5.89 -3.93 6.66
CA GLY A 18 5.47 -5.06 5.83
C GLY A 18 4.01 -5.47 6.08
N LEU A 19 3.61 -5.59 7.34
CA LEU A 19 2.24 -5.97 7.69
C LEU A 19 1.22 -4.89 7.32
N LEU A 20 1.54 -3.62 7.53
CA LEU A 20 0.66 -2.51 7.13
C LEU A 20 0.54 -2.41 5.61
N GLY A 21 1.64 -2.60 4.88
CA GLY A 21 1.64 -2.58 3.42
C GLY A 21 0.83 -3.72 2.82
N ALA A 22 1.19 -4.95 3.14
CA ALA A 22 0.52 -6.13 2.61
C ALA A 22 -0.90 -6.29 3.19
N GLY A 23 -1.11 -5.98 4.47
CA GLY A 23 -2.45 -5.97 5.07
C GLY A 23 -3.37 -4.93 4.45
N GLY A 24 -2.87 -3.72 4.22
CA GLY A 24 -3.58 -2.69 3.46
C GLY A 24 -3.96 -3.16 2.05
N GLN A 25 -3.06 -3.87 1.37
CA GLN A 25 -3.34 -4.44 0.04
C GLN A 25 -4.48 -5.46 0.07
N LEU A 26 -4.52 -6.35 1.08
CA LEU A 26 -5.63 -7.31 1.23
C LEU A 26 -6.97 -6.61 1.48
N VAL A 27 -6.97 -5.59 2.35
CA VAL A 27 -8.16 -4.78 2.62
C VAL A 27 -8.59 -4.01 1.37
N LEU A 28 -7.65 -3.51 0.58
CA LEU A 28 -7.94 -2.84 -0.70
C LEU A 28 -8.65 -3.78 -1.67
N PHE A 29 -8.15 -5.00 -1.85
CA PHE A 29 -8.81 -5.96 -2.72
C PHE A 29 -10.26 -6.20 -2.30
N LYS A 30 -10.51 -6.32 -0.99
CA LYS A 30 -11.88 -6.45 -0.47
C LYS A 30 -12.71 -5.18 -0.72
N ALA A 31 -12.15 -4.00 -0.53
CA ALA A 31 -12.85 -2.74 -0.83
C ALA A 31 -13.28 -2.66 -2.30
N LEU A 32 -12.39 -3.05 -3.23
CA LEU A 32 -12.65 -3.04 -4.67
C LEU A 32 -13.74 -4.03 -5.11
N THR A 33 -14.00 -5.10 -4.35
CA THR A 33 -15.13 -6.00 -4.62
C THR A 33 -16.49 -5.43 -4.19
N LEU A 34 -16.50 -4.40 -3.34
CA LEU A 34 -17.72 -3.85 -2.73
C LEU A 34 -18.04 -2.43 -3.19
N GLY A 35 -17.06 -1.72 -3.72
CA GLY A 35 -17.19 -0.30 -4.06
C GLY A 35 -16.55 0.07 -5.39
N PRO A 36 -16.81 1.29 -5.86
CA PRO A 36 -16.34 1.76 -7.16
C PRO A 36 -14.85 2.07 -7.15
N SER A 37 -14.11 1.40 -8.02
CA SER A 37 -12.64 1.55 -8.14
C SER A 37 -12.24 3.00 -8.42
N TYR A 38 -13.00 3.71 -9.24
CA TYR A 38 -12.75 5.11 -9.62
C TYR A 38 -12.81 6.11 -8.45
N ILE A 39 -13.46 5.74 -7.33
CA ILE A 39 -13.43 6.54 -6.10
C ILE A 39 -12.37 6.02 -5.13
N ILE A 40 -12.24 4.69 -5.01
CA ILE A 40 -11.33 4.07 -4.05
C ILE A 40 -9.88 4.44 -4.36
N TYR A 41 -9.42 4.33 -5.61
CA TYR A 41 -8.02 4.63 -5.96
C TYR A 41 -7.62 6.09 -5.70
N PRO A 42 -8.37 7.09 -6.16
CA PRO A 42 -8.06 8.48 -5.79
C PRO A 42 -8.08 8.72 -4.28
N PHE A 43 -9.05 8.13 -3.57
CA PHE A 43 -9.15 8.28 -2.12
C PHE A 43 -7.92 7.75 -1.37
N ILE A 44 -7.48 6.53 -1.67
CA ILE A 44 -6.28 5.94 -1.02
C ILE A 44 -4.98 6.62 -1.44
N SER A 45 -4.94 7.24 -2.62
CA SER A 45 -3.80 8.04 -3.08
C SER A 45 -3.56 9.29 -2.22
N MET A 46 -4.49 9.65 -1.33
CA MET A 46 -4.32 10.69 -0.31
C MET A 46 -3.47 10.22 0.88
N SER A 47 -2.98 8.98 0.92
CA SER A 47 -2.14 8.48 2.02
C SER A 47 -0.93 9.36 2.37
N PRO A 48 -0.27 10.11 1.46
CA PRO A 48 0.76 11.08 1.83
C PRO A 48 0.27 12.18 2.78
N VAL A 49 -1.01 12.53 2.76
CA VAL A 49 -1.59 13.51 3.69
C VAL A 49 -1.53 12.96 5.11
N VAL A 50 -1.82 11.68 5.29
CA VAL A 50 -1.72 11.00 6.59
C VAL A 50 -0.26 11.00 7.06
N VAL A 51 0.70 10.69 6.18
CA VAL A 51 2.15 10.72 6.49
C VAL A 51 2.55 12.10 6.99
N ILE A 52 2.19 13.16 6.27
CA ILE A 52 2.55 14.54 6.61
C ILE A 52 1.89 14.97 7.93
N THR A 53 0.63 14.59 8.14
CA THR A 53 -0.08 14.88 9.38
C THR A 53 0.62 14.22 10.57
N LEU A 54 0.97 12.93 10.46
CA LEU A 54 1.70 12.21 11.51
C LEU A 54 3.09 12.82 11.73
N ALA A 55 3.83 13.15 10.67
CA ALA A 55 5.13 13.80 10.78
C ALA A 55 5.02 15.18 11.47
N SER A 56 4.00 15.95 11.15
CA SER A 56 3.76 17.25 11.79
C SER A 56 3.45 17.14 13.27
N ILE A 57 2.65 16.15 13.66
CA ILE A 57 2.24 15.95 15.06
C ILE A 57 3.39 15.36 15.89
N PHE A 58 4.00 14.27 15.43
CA PHE A 58 4.97 13.51 16.21
C PHE A 58 6.40 14.01 16.08
N LEU A 59 6.79 14.44 14.88
CA LEU A 59 8.16 14.92 14.60
C LEU A 59 8.26 16.45 14.67
N LYS A 60 7.12 17.15 14.77
CA LYS A 60 7.04 18.62 14.72
C LYS A 60 7.65 19.21 13.43
N GLU A 61 7.73 18.40 12.39
CA GLU A 61 8.19 18.81 11.07
C GLU A 61 7.11 19.67 10.40
N ARG A 62 7.50 20.79 9.84
CA ARG A 62 6.60 21.65 9.09
C ARG A 62 6.89 21.50 7.60
N ALA A 63 5.86 21.20 6.84
CA ALA A 63 5.97 21.20 5.39
C ALA A 63 6.33 22.60 4.89
N ASN A 64 7.31 22.69 3.99
CA ASN A 64 7.66 23.93 3.32
C ASN A 64 6.52 24.37 2.38
N LYS A 65 6.44 25.68 2.07
CA LYS A 65 5.41 26.25 1.18
C LYS A 65 5.33 25.53 -0.17
N TRP A 66 6.46 25.13 -0.73
CA TRP A 66 6.52 24.38 -2.00
C TRP A 66 5.98 22.95 -1.86
N GLN A 67 6.22 22.29 -0.72
CA GLN A 67 5.65 20.98 -0.42
C GLN A 67 4.12 21.09 -0.24
N MET A 68 3.65 22.09 0.47
CA MET A 68 2.21 22.35 0.61
C MET A 68 1.55 22.62 -0.75
N ALA A 69 2.16 23.43 -1.61
CA ALA A 69 1.67 23.66 -2.96
C ALA A 69 1.58 22.36 -3.77
N GLY A 70 2.61 21.51 -3.70
CA GLY A 70 2.62 20.19 -4.34
C GLY A 70 1.49 19.28 -3.85
N ILE A 71 1.21 19.28 -2.55
CA ILE A 71 0.11 18.51 -1.96
C ILE A 71 -1.25 19.02 -2.50
N VAL A 72 -1.46 20.33 -2.52
CA VAL A 72 -2.70 20.92 -3.04
C VAL A 72 -2.91 20.56 -4.51
N VAL A 73 -1.85 20.63 -5.32
CA VAL A 73 -1.91 20.25 -6.74
C VAL A 73 -2.22 18.76 -6.89
N ALA A 74 -1.58 17.90 -6.09
CA ALA A 74 -1.84 16.46 -6.11
C ALA A 74 -3.28 16.13 -5.71
N LEU A 75 -3.81 16.77 -4.67
CA LEU A 75 -5.21 16.60 -4.26
C LEU A 75 -6.18 17.08 -5.34
N ALA A 76 -5.90 18.21 -5.98
CA ALA A 76 -6.71 18.70 -7.09
C ALA A 76 -6.70 17.74 -8.28
N ALA A 77 -5.54 17.18 -8.62
CA ALA A 77 -5.41 16.18 -9.69
C ALA A 77 -6.21 14.90 -9.38
N ILE A 78 -6.18 14.42 -8.13
CA ILE A 78 -6.97 13.27 -7.69
C ILE A 78 -8.47 13.55 -7.83
N LEU A 79 -8.92 14.73 -7.42
CA LEU A 79 -10.33 15.13 -7.56
C LEU A 79 -10.73 15.17 -9.04
N LEU A 80 -9.91 15.75 -9.92
CA LEU A 80 -10.19 15.81 -11.36
C LEU A 80 -10.27 14.40 -11.97
N LEU A 81 -9.35 13.49 -11.62
CA LEU A 81 -9.41 12.10 -12.06
C LEU A 81 -10.68 11.39 -11.59
N SER A 82 -11.16 11.69 -10.38
CA SER A 82 -12.41 11.11 -9.86
C SER A 82 -13.65 11.57 -10.63
N LEU A 83 -13.60 12.75 -11.24
CA LEU A 83 -14.72 13.26 -12.04
C LEU A 83 -14.79 12.61 -13.43
N GLU A 84 -13.65 12.20 -14.00
CA GLU A 84 -13.58 11.69 -15.37
C GLU A 84 -13.96 10.20 -15.47
N THR A 85 -13.77 9.43 -14.42
CA THR A 85 -13.97 7.96 -14.41
C THR A 85 -15.36 7.51 -13.98
N GLY A 86 -16.32 8.43 -13.84
CA GLY A 86 -17.66 8.19 -13.27
C GLY A 86 -18.61 7.28 -14.06
N ASN A 87 -18.17 6.63 -15.15
CA ASN A 87 -19.02 5.82 -16.02
C ASN A 87 -18.88 4.29 -15.88
N GLU A 88 -18.00 3.80 -15.02
CA GLU A 88 -17.93 2.36 -14.75
C GLU A 88 -18.91 2.01 -13.62
N GLY A 89 -20.08 1.52 -14.02
CA GLY A 89 -21.15 1.09 -13.11
C GLY A 89 -20.83 -0.19 -12.37
N SER A 90 -19.87 -0.15 -11.45
CA SER A 90 -19.72 -1.21 -10.46
C SER A 90 -20.88 -1.14 -9.48
N PRO A 91 -21.59 -2.24 -9.19
CA PRO A 91 -22.67 -2.23 -8.21
C PRO A 91 -22.12 -1.84 -6.84
N VAL A 92 -22.47 -0.64 -6.38
CA VAL A 92 -22.09 -0.15 -5.05
C VAL A 92 -22.93 -0.89 -4.02
N THR A 93 -22.32 -1.77 -3.23
CA THR A 93 -23.00 -2.52 -2.18
C THR A 93 -22.72 -1.91 -0.81
N GLY A 94 -23.70 -1.14 -0.30
CA GLY A 94 -23.63 -0.61 1.06
C GLY A 94 -22.53 0.43 1.29
N TRP A 95 -22.16 0.64 2.55
CA TRP A 95 -21.17 1.64 3.00
C TRP A 95 -19.83 1.02 3.45
N LEU A 96 -19.75 -0.32 3.51
CA LEU A 96 -18.61 -1.04 4.04
C LEU A 96 -17.32 -0.75 3.25
N TRP A 97 -17.41 -0.55 1.93
CA TRP A 97 -16.26 -0.20 1.10
C TRP A 97 -15.59 1.12 1.51
N ILE A 98 -16.38 2.10 2.01
CA ILE A 98 -15.83 3.37 2.50
C ILE A 98 -14.97 3.12 3.74
N VAL A 99 -15.45 2.30 4.68
CA VAL A 99 -14.68 1.94 5.88
C VAL A 99 -13.39 1.23 5.51
N LEU A 100 -13.48 0.29 4.58
CA LEU A 100 -12.30 -0.44 4.10
C LEU A 100 -11.32 0.51 3.39
N ALA A 101 -11.79 1.44 2.56
CA ALA A 101 -10.94 2.43 1.92
C ALA A 101 -10.25 3.36 2.94
N VAL A 102 -10.95 3.78 3.99
CA VAL A 102 -10.36 4.54 5.11
C VAL A 102 -9.29 3.72 5.82
N LEU A 103 -9.55 2.45 6.08
CA LEU A 103 -8.55 1.56 6.70
C LEU A 103 -7.29 1.41 5.83
N VAL A 104 -7.44 1.28 4.51
CA VAL A 104 -6.30 1.25 3.57
C VAL A 104 -5.53 2.56 3.61
N LEU A 105 -6.23 3.69 3.52
CA LEU A 105 -5.65 5.03 3.59
C LEU A 105 -4.79 5.21 4.85
N LEU A 106 -5.33 4.82 6.01
CA LEU A 106 -4.64 4.89 7.29
C LEU A 106 -3.48 3.91 7.35
N ALA A 107 -3.67 2.65 6.91
CA ALA A 107 -2.62 1.63 6.92
C ALA A 107 -1.40 2.08 6.10
N TRP A 108 -1.61 2.57 4.87
CA TRP A 108 -0.52 3.03 4.01
C TRP A 108 0.07 4.37 4.46
N GLY A 109 -0.74 5.26 5.04
CA GLY A 109 -0.24 6.48 5.64
C GLY A 109 0.65 6.22 6.86
N ILE A 110 0.22 5.32 7.76
CA ILE A 110 1.01 4.90 8.92
C ILE A 110 2.26 4.13 8.45
N GLN A 111 2.13 3.25 7.46
CA GLN A 111 3.27 2.57 6.84
C GLN A 111 4.32 3.57 6.37
N GLY A 112 3.93 4.57 5.57
CA GLY A 112 4.84 5.60 5.07
C GLY A 112 5.52 6.39 6.18
N PHE A 113 4.81 6.68 7.27
CA PHE A 113 5.39 7.33 8.44
C PHE A 113 6.47 6.45 9.11
N PHE A 114 6.21 5.15 9.30
CA PHE A 114 7.20 4.22 9.88
C PHE A 114 8.36 3.92 8.93
N MET A 115 8.16 3.97 7.60
CA MET A 115 9.24 3.83 6.62
C MET A 115 10.34 4.86 6.81
N LYS A 116 10.01 6.09 7.25
CA LYS A 116 11.03 7.10 7.57
C LYS A 116 12.01 6.57 8.61
N PHE A 117 11.50 6.06 9.75
CA PHE A 117 12.36 5.52 10.82
C PHE A 117 13.09 4.26 10.39
N ALA A 118 12.49 3.45 9.56
CA ALA A 118 13.11 2.26 9.02
C ALA A 118 14.32 2.63 8.13
N ASN A 119 14.15 3.59 7.21
CA ASN A 119 15.22 4.06 6.33
C ASN A 119 16.37 4.78 7.08
N GLU A 120 16.09 5.36 8.25
CA GLU A 120 17.12 5.93 9.10
C GLU A 120 17.91 4.87 9.89
N SER A 121 17.33 3.68 10.08
CA SER A 121 17.90 2.63 10.95
C SER A 121 18.54 1.47 10.18
N MET A 122 18.25 1.32 8.89
CA MET A 122 18.76 0.23 8.07
C MET A 122 18.82 0.63 6.59
N ASP A 123 19.58 -0.17 5.80
CA ASP A 123 19.64 -0.02 4.35
C ASP A 123 18.30 -0.40 3.70
N ALA A 124 17.99 0.20 2.55
CA ALA A 124 16.75 -0.04 1.82
C ALA A 124 16.56 -1.52 1.46
N GLU A 125 17.63 -2.21 1.11
CA GLU A 125 17.63 -3.65 0.79
C GLU A 125 17.19 -4.49 2.01
N SER A 126 17.71 -4.15 3.21
CA SER A 126 17.34 -4.84 4.46
C SER A 126 15.88 -4.63 4.80
N LEU A 127 15.40 -3.39 4.67
CA LEU A 127 13.99 -3.06 4.87
C LEU A 127 13.10 -3.86 3.91
N PHE A 128 13.48 -3.92 2.64
CA PHE A 128 12.72 -4.63 1.61
C PHE A 128 12.62 -6.13 1.90
N VAL A 129 13.71 -6.75 2.34
CA VAL A 129 13.71 -8.17 2.75
C VAL A 129 12.77 -8.40 3.93
N TYR A 130 12.81 -7.53 4.96
CA TYR A 130 11.90 -7.67 6.09
C TYR A 130 10.44 -7.44 5.70
N MET A 131 10.16 -6.43 4.87
CA MET A 131 8.81 -6.21 4.33
C MET A 131 8.28 -7.44 3.59
N ALA A 132 9.11 -8.04 2.73
CA ALA A 132 8.74 -9.23 1.97
C ALA A 132 8.48 -10.44 2.89
N LEU A 133 9.34 -10.67 3.89
CA LEU A 133 9.16 -11.76 4.86
C LEU A 133 7.84 -11.63 5.63
N PHE A 134 7.54 -10.44 6.13
CA PHE A 134 6.30 -10.21 6.87
C PHE A 134 5.06 -10.18 5.97
N ALA A 135 5.20 -9.79 4.69
CA ALA A 135 4.12 -9.93 3.71
C ALA A 135 3.78 -11.41 3.45
N VAL A 136 4.79 -12.30 3.39
CA VAL A 136 4.57 -13.75 3.23
C VAL A 136 3.79 -14.33 4.41
N VAL A 137 3.95 -13.80 5.63
CA VAL A 137 3.16 -14.22 6.80
C VAL A 137 1.66 -14.00 6.58
N LEU A 138 1.27 -13.03 5.75
CA LEU A 138 -0.14 -12.78 5.41
C LEU A 138 -0.65 -13.67 4.27
N ALA A 139 0.20 -14.45 3.61
CA ALA A 139 -0.24 -15.32 2.51
C ALA A 139 -1.34 -16.34 2.92
N PRO A 140 -1.28 -17.00 4.09
CA PRO A 140 -2.38 -17.84 4.54
C PRO A 140 -3.68 -17.06 4.72
N VAL A 141 -3.60 -15.84 5.26
CA VAL A 141 -4.78 -14.97 5.43
C VAL A 141 -5.39 -14.63 4.06
N ALA A 142 -4.56 -14.27 3.09
CA ALA A 142 -4.99 -14.01 1.71
C ALA A 142 -5.66 -15.25 1.09
N TYR A 143 -5.10 -16.43 1.30
CA TYR A 143 -5.66 -17.68 0.82
C TYR A 143 -7.06 -17.94 1.38
N PHE A 144 -7.26 -17.80 2.68
CA PHE A 144 -8.57 -18.01 3.33
C PHE A 144 -9.58 -16.90 3.02
N MET A 145 -9.13 -15.70 2.66
CA MET A 145 -10.01 -14.61 2.24
C MET A 145 -10.44 -14.70 0.77
N THR A 146 -9.80 -15.54 -0.03
CA THR A 146 -10.11 -15.72 -1.45
C THR A 146 -11.12 -16.86 -1.60
N PRO A 147 -12.37 -16.62 -2.03
CA PRO A 147 -13.31 -17.68 -2.34
C PRO A 147 -12.69 -18.59 -3.41
N ASP A 148 -12.88 -19.89 -3.24
CA ASP A 148 -12.41 -20.92 -4.18
C ASP A 148 -10.91 -20.83 -4.54
N ALA A 149 -10.08 -20.42 -3.55
CA ALA A 149 -8.64 -20.26 -3.75
C ALA A 149 -7.97 -21.51 -4.34
N ALA A 150 -8.36 -22.71 -3.87
CA ALA A 150 -7.82 -23.97 -4.38
C ALA A 150 -8.11 -24.16 -5.89
N GLU A 151 -9.33 -23.86 -6.33
CA GLU A 151 -9.71 -23.93 -7.72
C GLU A 151 -9.02 -22.83 -8.54
N PHE A 152 -8.94 -21.61 -7.98
CA PHE A 152 -8.22 -20.50 -8.60
C PHE A 152 -6.76 -20.88 -8.89
N PHE A 153 -6.05 -21.45 -7.91
CA PHE A 153 -4.66 -21.85 -8.10
C PHE A 153 -4.47 -23.08 -8.98
N ALA A 154 -5.50 -23.90 -9.17
CA ALA A 154 -5.45 -25.06 -10.05
C ALA A 154 -5.65 -24.71 -11.54
N ARG A 155 -6.09 -23.50 -11.89
CA ARG A 155 -6.32 -23.10 -13.28
C ARG A 155 -4.98 -22.81 -13.99
N GLU A 156 -4.83 -23.34 -15.21
CA GLU A 156 -3.63 -23.07 -16.05
C GLU A 156 -3.39 -21.59 -16.32
N ALA A 157 -4.47 -20.78 -16.37
CA ALA A 157 -4.38 -19.33 -16.54
C ALA A 157 -3.58 -18.64 -15.45
N VAL A 158 -3.49 -19.23 -14.25
CA VAL A 158 -2.72 -18.66 -13.12
C VAL A 158 -1.24 -18.58 -13.43
N ALA A 159 -0.67 -19.52 -14.18
CA ALA A 159 0.74 -19.49 -14.53
C ALA A 159 1.12 -18.24 -15.34
N GLY A 160 0.31 -17.87 -16.34
CA GLY A 160 0.51 -16.65 -17.13
C GLY A 160 0.36 -15.39 -16.31
N THR A 161 -0.67 -15.33 -15.47
CA THR A 161 -0.91 -14.20 -14.55
C THR A 161 0.20 -14.08 -13.49
N PHE A 162 0.70 -15.22 -13.00
CA PHE A 162 1.82 -15.24 -12.05
C PHE A 162 3.07 -14.61 -12.66
N TRP A 163 3.48 -15.00 -13.85
CA TRP A 163 4.68 -14.46 -14.48
C TRP A 163 4.54 -12.98 -14.82
N SER A 164 3.37 -12.53 -15.27
CA SER A 164 3.09 -11.12 -15.52
C SER A 164 3.17 -10.30 -14.23
N SER A 165 2.54 -10.77 -13.16
CA SER A 165 2.57 -10.10 -11.86
C SER A 165 3.97 -10.10 -11.25
N PHE A 166 4.72 -11.19 -11.40
CA PHE A 166 6.10 -11.28 -10.96
C PHE A 166 7.00 -10.28 -11.70
N GLY A 167 6.85 -10.15 -13.02
CA GLY A 167 7.56 -9.14 -13.82
C GLY A 167 7.25 -7.72 -13.38
N ILE A 168 5.98 -7.39 -13.13
CA ILE A 168 5.55 -6.08 -12.63
C ILE A 168 6.18 -5.80 -11.26
N GLN A 169 6.20 -6.78 -10.35
CA GLN A 169 6.78 -6.60 -9.02
C GLN A 169 8.30 -6.41 -9.06
N ILE A 170 9.00 -7.08 -9.98
CA ILE A 170 10.44 -6.82 -10.20
C ILE A 170 10.65 -5.37 -10.64
N LEU A 171 9.88 -4.89 -11.63
CA LEU A 171 9.99 -3.51 -12.11
C LEU A 171 9.70 -2.50 -11.00
N ASN A 172 8.66 -2.72 -10.19
CA ASN A 172 8.36 -1.90 -9.04
C ASN A 172 9.49 -1.90 -8.01
N SER A 173 10.10 -3.06 -7.77
CA SER A 173 11.23 -3.19 -6.84
C SER A 173 12.46 -2.43 -7.31
N ILE A 174 12.77 -2.48 -8.61
CA ILE A 174 13.86 -1.71 -9.21
C ILE A 174 13.58 -0.20 -9.06
N GLY A 175 12.36 0.24 -9.35
CA GLY A 175 11.97 1.64 -9.17
C GLY A 175 12.02 2.13 -7.73
N ALA A 176 11.85 1.26 -6.74
CA ALA A 176 11.94 1.60 -5.33
C ALA A 176 13.39 1.69 -4.80
N LEU A 177 14.35 1.10 -5.52
CA LEU A 177 15.78 1.10 -5.16
C LEU A 177 16.58 2.21 -5.85
N THR A 178 16.00 2.90 -6.84
CA THR A 178 16.61 4.03 -7.56
C THR A 178 16.16 5.35 -6.98
#